data_74ac15f48e261c194f12497250027c53
#
_entry.id   74ac15f48e261c194f12497250027c53
#
_cell.length_a   1.000
_cell.length_b   1.000
_cell.length_c   1.000
_cell.angle_alpha   90.00
_cell.angle_beta   90.00
_cell.angle_gamma   90.00
#
_symmetry.space_group_name_H-M   'P 1'
#
loop_
_entity.id
_entity.type
_entity.pdbx_description
1 polymer ?
#
loop_
_entity_poly.entity_id
_entity_poly.type
_entity_poly.pdbx_seq_one_letter_code
_entity_poly.pdbx_strand_id
1 'polypeptide(L)'
;MLKSAASEASLPLAWGAGLFVGGFVSQLASVALWNPHAAIHMVWFPGALLLASLLTAPRPCWAGNVLGLLAGVASAALMFRLPVLEVILVLAPVVISVPAVALVMLRRYADAPAFEDFRQLTLFLGLGVLALPLLSASAAYLLSIHTSLRGLVVGDWLNVVLAHALGYALCVPVWVSVVHRRAWLHHHRAQWSSLAVAVGSLVALWFVWREFGADTMIKPLLLLAPIPIVIWVTLRMRMAGTCVTMLVIAVVAAHMSLENRGPFVEEDIAVTTLSLQLWVLALSMASLLLATLIEQRRASQQALIDTHREVRELAGRLIAAQEQERARIARDLHDDINQQLASASIQLSAIRRHVDARTRGEISQLQNQLISLSDDVRRISHDLHPSMLRQTGLVAALDGLSDVQRHPCSPRIDLKISAKADNLPDAVALCLYRAAQEALGNAIKHAGSRRIDMTLEVGDRFVELVVADDGKGFVPAVVGEFGMAGLGLVSIDERAKLLGGNFDIRTSLGKGTRVCIRIPVPPSHP
;
A
#
# COMPACT_ATOMS: atom_id res chain seq x y z
N MET A 1 -21.62 26.36 23.60
CA MET A 1 -21.84 27.22 22.42
C MET A 1 -20.92 28.45 22.39
N LEU A 2 -20.73 29.25 23.46
CA LEU A 2 -19.84 30.42 23.43
C LEU A 2 -18.34 30.14 23.25
N LYS A 3 -17.80 29.01 23.70
CA LYS A 3 -16.40 28.59 23.46
C LYS A 3 -16.12 28.14 22.02
N SER A 4 -17.12 27.63 21.32
CA SER A 4 -17.00 27.21 19.89
C SER A 4 -16.99 28.43 18.97
N ALA A 5 -17.84 29.42 19.22
CA ALA A 5 -17.91 30.66 18.42
C ALA A 5 -16.65 31.54 18.56
N ALA A 6 -16.06 31.61 19.77
CA ALA A 6 -14.81 32.32 19.99
C ALA A 6 -13.61 31.65 19.29
N SER A 7 -13.60 30.33 19.21
CA SER A 7 -12.60 29.53 18.48
C SER A 7 -12.72 29.72 16.96
N GLU A 8 -13.91 29.82 16.41
CA GLU A 8 -14.15 30.04 14.98
C GLU A 8 -13.77 31.45 14.53
N ALA A 9 -13.99 32.48 15.36
CA ALA A 9 -13.62 33.86 15.06
C ALA A 9 -12.11 34.13 15.16
N SER A 10 -11.37 33.40 15.99
CA SER A 10 -9.92 33.54 16.16
C SER A 10 -9.10 32.87 15.03
N LEU A 11 -9.66 31.91 14.32
CA LEU A 11 -8.98 31.15 13.28
C LEU A 11 -8.52 32.01 12.08
N PRO A 12 -9.36 32.90 11.47
CA PRO A 12 -8.95 33.81 10.40
C PRO A 12 -7.85 34.79 10.80
N LEU A 13 -7.90 35.29 12.04
CA LEU A 13 -6.89 36.19 12.56
C LEU A 13 -5.53 35.50 12.75
N ALA A 14 -5.53 34.29 13.27
CA ALA A 14 -4.31 33.49 13.43
C ALA A 14 -3.65 33.16 12.08
N TRP A 15 -4.44 32.79 11.07
CA TRP A 15 -3.95 32.56 9.71
C TRP A 15 -3.42 33.86 9.08
N GLY A 16 -4.13 34.96 9.20
CA GLY A 16 -3.71 36.26 8.72
C GLY A 16 -2.40 36.77 9.37
N ALA A 17 -2.26 36.61 10.69
CA ALA A 17 -1.03 36.92 11.41
C ALA A 17 0.15 36.03 10.97
N GLY A 18 -0.10 34.75 10.77
CA GLY A 18 0.90 33.81 10.22
C GLY A 18 1.36 34.23 8.83
N LEU A 19 0.44 34.63 7.96
CA LEU A 19 0.76 35.12 6.61
C LEU A 19 1.41 36.52 6.60
N PHE A 20 1.17 37.33 7.59
CA PHE A 20 1.93 38.60 7.76
C PHE A 20 3.42 38.31 7.99
N VAL A 21 3.74 37.48 8.97
CA VAL A 21 5.13 37.05 9.24
C VAL A 21 5.72 36.32 8.04
N GLY A 22 4.98 35.38 7.46
CA GLY A 22 5.40 34.66 6.28
C GLY A 22 5.63 35.54 5.06
N GLY A 23 4.76 36.52 4.82
CA GLY A 23 4.88 37.50 3.74
C GLY A 23 6.12 38.39 3.91
N PHE A 24 6.37 38.85 5.14
CA PHE A 24 7.57 39.61 5.46
C PHE A 24 8.85 38.79 5.21
N VAL A 25 8.93 37.57 5.77
CA VAL A 25 10.09 36.70 5.62
C VAL A 25 10.29 36.26 4.16
N SER A 26 9.20 35.94 3.45
CA SER A 26 9.28 35.53 2.03
C SER A 26 9.78 36.65 1.12
N GLN A 27 9.41 37.89 1.42
CA GLN A 27 9.93 39.07 0.70
C GLN A 27 11.41 39.31 1.03
N LEU A 28 11.82 39.18 2.30
CA LEU A 28 13.23 39.25 2.69
C LEU A 28 14.06 38.20 1.95
N ALA A 29 13.58 36.96 1.91
CA ALA A 29 14.24 35.84 1.19
C ALA A 29 14.34 36.14 -0.32
N SER A 30 13.30 36.70 -0.93
CA SER A 30 13.32 37.06 -2.35
C SER A 30 14.34 38.19 -2.63
N VAL A 31 14.44 39.17 -1.73
CA VAL A 31 15.43 40.24 -1.84
C VAL A 31 16.85 39.76 -1.56
N ALA A 32 17.04 38.82 -0.64
CA ALA A 32 18.35 38.21 -0.37
C ALA A 32 18.88 37.38 -1.57
N LEU A 33 17.99 36.89 -2.42
CA LEU A 33 18.33 36.18 -3.67
C LEU A 33 18.16 37.08 -4.91
N TRP A 34 18.13 38.39 -4.73
CA TRP A 34 18.09 39.36 -5.82
C TRP A 34 19.50 39.71 -6.27
N ASN A 35 19.71 39.68 -7.59
CA ASN A 35 20.97 40.17 -8.17
C ASN A 35 20.84 41.64 -8.57
N PRO A 36 21.51 42.56 -7.88
CA PRO A 36 21.38 43.99 -8.15
C PRO A 36 22.01 44.42 -9.50
N HIS A 37 23.02 43.65 -10.00
CA HIS A 37 23.70 43.98 -11.25
C HIS A 37 22.87 43.61 -12.49
N ALA A 38 22.04 42.56 -12.38
CA ALA A 38 21.15 42.15 -13.47
C ALA A 38 19.71 42.63 -13.26
N ALA A 39 19.37 43.20 -12.09
CA ALA A 39 18.01 43.53 -11.68
C ALA A 39 17.06 42.33 -11.75
N ILE A 40 17.54 41.11 -11.40
CA ILE A 40 16.81 39.88 -11.54
C ILE A 40 16.66 39.19 -10.19
N HIS A 41 15.41 38.74 -9.88
CA HIS A 41 15.16 37.82 -8.78
C HIS A 41 15.43 36.39 -9.23
N MET A 42 16.28 35.62 -8.51
CA MET A 42 16.51 34.21 -8.83
C MET A 42 15.29 33.35 -8.48
N VAL A 43 14.63 33.63 -7.35
CA VAL A 43 13.39 32.97 -6.91
C VAL A 43 12.48 34.00 -6.25
N TRP A 44 11.17 33.93 -6.50
CA TRP A 44 10.19 34.80 -5.90
C TRP A 44 9.17 34.04 -5.06
N PHE A 45 9.19 34.27 -3.74
CA PHE A 45 8.47 33.43 -2.77
C PHE A 45 7.06 33.89 -2.37
N PRO A 46 6.70 35.21 -2.34
CA PRO A 46 5.43 35.68 -1.75
C PRO A 46 4.18 35.05 -2.38
N GLY A 47 4.10 34.98 -3.71
CA GLY A 47 2.97 34.34 -4.40
C GLY A 47 2.85 32.85 -4.13
N ALA A 48 3.98 32.17 -4.01
CA ALA A 48 4.01 30.74 -3.69
C ALA A 48 3.49 30.46 -2.26
N LEU A 49 3.87 31.31 -1.30
CA LEU A 49 3.36 31.22 0.06
C LEU A 49 1.85 31.46 0.11
N LEU A 50 1.35 32.43 -0.67
CA LEU A 50 -0.09 32.68 -0.78
C LEU A 50 -0.82 31.44 -1.34
N LEU A 51 -0.36 30.88 -2.45
CA LEU A 51 -0.97 29.69 -3.04
C LEU A 51 -0.97 28.52 -2.05
N ALA A 52 0.16 28.26 -1.42
CA ALA A 52 0.31 27.19 -0.43
C ALA A 52 -0.66 27.35 0.75
N SER A 53 -0.79 28.57 1.26
CA SER A 53 -1.72 28.87 2.35
C SER A 53 -3.18 28.69 1.94
N LEU A 54 -3.58 29.16 0.75
CA LEU A 54 -4.96 29.04 0.27
C LEU A 54 -5.36 27.59 -0.03
N LEU A 55 -4.41 26.74 -0.44
CA LEU A 55 -4.64 25.31 -0.66
C LEU A 55 -4.86 24.54 0.65
N THR A 56 -4.34 25.05 1.78
CA THR A 56 -4.38 24.36 3.07
C THR A 56 -5.30 25.00 4.10
N ALA A 57 -5.59 26.30 3.96
CA ALA A 57 -6.44 27.03 4.89
C ALA A 57 -7.93 26.89 4.57
N PRO A 58 -8.81 26.90 5.59
CA PRO A 58 -10.25 27.01 5.39
C PRO A 58 -10.62 28.28 4.63
N ARG A 59 -11.65 28.22 3.76
CA ARG A 59 -12.09 29.35 2.93
C ARG A 59 -12.36 30.65 3.69
N PRO A 60 -12.96 30.64 4.90
CA PRO A 60 -13.16 31.88 5.68
C PRO A 60 -11.86 32.62 6.02
N CYS A 61 -10.70 31.93 6.01
CA CYS A 61 -9.40 32.51 6.32
C CYS A 61 -8.73 33.21 5.11
N TRP A 62 -9.25 33.02 3.88
CA TRP A 62 -8.60 33.46 2.65
C TRP A 62 -8.39 34.98 2.60
N ALA A 63 -9.41 35.78 2.98
CA ALA A 63 -9.28 37.22 3.02
C ALA A 63 -8.21 37.67 4.03
N GLY A 64 -8.17 37.04 5.20
CA GLY A 64 -7.13 37.27 6.20
C GLY A 64 -5.73 36.94 5.69
N ASN A 65 -5.59 35.85 4.96
CA ASN A 65 -4.32 35.41 4.34
C ASN A 65 -3.82 36.44 3.30
N VAL A 66 -4.71 36.87 2.40
CA VAL A 66 -4.37 37.90 1.40
C VAL A 66 -3.94 39.22 2.06
N LEU A 67 -4.73 39.69 3.02
CA LEU A 67 -4.40 40.95 3.73
C LEU A 67 -3.12 40.82 4.55
N GLY A 68 -2.92 39.69 5.23
CA GLY A 68 -1.70 39.42 5.99
C GLY A 68 -0.47 39.41 5.08
N LEU A 69 -0.53 38.71 3.93
CA LEU A 69 0.58 38.72 2.97
C LEU A 69 0.90 40.14 2.48
N LEU A 70 -0.11 40.88 2.03
CA LEU A 70 0.07 42.26 1.55
C LEU A 70 0.72 43.18 2.62
N ALA A 71 0.24 43.10 3.86
CA ALA A 71 0.81 43.85 4.97
C ALA A 71 2.26 43.43 5.28
N GLY A 72 2.58 42.14 5.23
CA GLY A 72 3.92 41.61 5.43
C GLY A 72 4.89 42.11 4.36
N VAL A 73 4.51 41.98 3.08
CA VAL A 73 5.33 42.45 1.95
C VAL A 73 5.48 43.97 1.98
N ALA A 74 4.43 44.73 2.29
CA ALA A 74 4.50 46.17 2.45
C ALA A 74 5.46 46.61 3.59
N SER A 75 5.44 45.89 4.71
CA SER A 75 6.36 46.14 5.83
C SER A 75 7.83 45.87 5.44
N ALA A 76 8.09 44.82 4.68
CA ALA A 76 9.42 44.55 4.13
C ALA A 76 9.84 45.64 3.11
N ALA A 77 8.92 46.11 2.24
CA ALA A 77 9.18 47.19 1.31
C ALA A 77 9.57 48.50 2.01
N LEU A 78 8.88 48.82 3.11
CA LEU A 78 9.24 49.97 3.96
C LEU A 78 10.65 49.82 4.52
N MET A 79 11.04 48.63 5.00
CA MET A 79 12.38 48.39 5.52
C MET A 79 13.48 48.64 4.48
N PHE A 80 13.24 48.29 3.22
CA PHE A 80 14.15 48.53 2.09
C PHE A 80 13.94 49.91 1.42
N ARG A 81 13.10 50.78 1.99
CA ARG A 81 12.76 52.12 1.43
C ARG A 81 12.22 52.06 0.00
N LEU A 82 11.54 50.96 -0.37
CA LEU A 82 10.87 50.82 -1.67
C LEU A 82 9.53 51.60 -1.66
N PRO A 83 9.06 52.07 -2.83
CA PRO A 83 7.76 52.74 -2.95
C PRO A 83 6.63 51.72 -2.76
N VAL A 84 6.06 51.65 -1.54
CA VAL A 84 5.10 50.63 -1.09
C VAL A 84 3.88 50.56 -2.00
N LEU A 85 3.35 51.69 -2.47
CA LEU A 85 2.19 51.70 -3.36
C LEU A 85 2.47 50.97 -4.68
N GLU A 86 3.65 51.20 -5.25
CA GLU A 86 4.05 50.55 -6.50
C GLU A 86 4.31 49.03 -6.30
N VAL A 87 4.90 48.66 -5.15
CA VAL A 87 5.06 47.24 -4.77
C VAL A 87 3.70 46.54 -4.68
N ILE A 88 2.71 47.15 -4.05
CA ILE A 88 1.35 46.64 -3.97
C ILE A 88 0.71 46.55 -5.36
N LEU A 89 0.91 47.56 -6.21
CA LEU A 89 0.38 47.55 -7.59
C LEU A 89 0.95 46.40 -8.42
N VAL A 90 2.25 46.15 -8.32
CA VAL A 90 2.92 45.03 -9.02
C VAL A 90 2.47 43.65 -8.47
N LEU A 91 2.08 43.60 -7.18
CA LEU A 91 1.54 42.39 -6.55
C LEU A 91 0.06 42.14 -6.90
N ALA A 92 -0.68 43.12 -7.38
CA ALA A 92 -2.11 43.00 -7.65
C ALA A 92 -2.47 41.82 -8.58
N PRO A 93 -1.74 41.54 -9.69
CA PRO A 93 -2.02 40.38 -10.53
C PRO A 93 -1.89 39.02 -9.79
N VAL A 94 -0.95 38.92 -8.85
CA VAL A 94 -0.73 37.73 -8.02
C VAL A 94 -1.90 37.56 -7.04
N VAL A 95 -2.30 38.61 -6.37
CA VAL A 95 -3.42 38.62 -5.41
C VAL A 95 -4.75 38.25 -6.07
N ILE A 96 -4.93 38.56 -7.34
CA ILE A 96 -6.14 38.20 -8.10
C ILE A 96 -6.05 36.76 -8.65
N SER A 97 -4.94 36.40 -9.30
CA SER A 97 -4.80 35.13 -10.01
C SER A 97 -4.60 33.93 -9.08
N VAL A 98 -3.88 34.09 -7.97
CA VAL A 98 -3.60 32.98 -7.04
C VAL A 98 -4.87 32.41 -6.40
N PRO A 99 -5.80 33.21 -5.83
CA PRO A 99 -7.06 32.68 -5.30
C PRO A 99 -7.91 32.02 -6.38
N ALA A 100 -7.93 32.56 -7.61
CA ALA A 100 -8.68 31.98 -8.73
C ALA A 100 -8.14 30.58 -9.07
N VAL A 101 -6.82 30.43 -9.21
CA VAL A 101 -6.17 29.14 -9.48
C VAL A 101 -6.35 28.18 -8.30
N ALA A 102 -6.18 28.65 -7.06
CA ALA A 102 -6.42 27.82 -5.86
C ALA A 102 -7.87 27.28 -5.83
N LEU A 103 -8.86 28.10 -6.19
CA LEU A 103 -10.25 27.69 -6.25
C LEU A 103 -10.48 26.60 -7.33
N VAL A 104 -9.87 26.74 -8.51
CA VAL A 104 -9.96 25.75 -9.59
C VAL A 104 -9.31 24.44 -9.15
N MET A 105 -8.13 24.51 -8.52
CA MET A 105 -7.43 23.32 -8.03
C MET A 105 -8.25 22.59 -6.96
N LEU A 106 -8.77 23.30 -5.94
CA LEU A 106 -9.58 22.70 -4.87
C LEU A 106 -10.93 22.13 -5.35
N ARG A 107 -11.50 22.67 -6.45
CA ARG A 107 -12.70 22.07 -7.08
C ARG A 107 -12.40 20.78 -7.83
N ARG A 108 -11.17 20.60 -8.30
CA ARG A 108 -10.73 19.43 -9.06
C ARG A 108 -10.11 18.34 -8.18
N TYR A 109 -9.64 18.70 -6.99
CA TYR A 109 -9.18 17.74 -5.99
C TYR A 109 -10.39 17.22 -5.21
N ALA A 110 -10.50 15.90 -5.09
CA ALA A 110 -11.52 15.28 -4.23
C ALA A 110 -11.22 15.51 -2.74
N ASP A 111 -9.92 15.52 -2.40
CA ASP A 111 -9.38 15.73 -1.06
C ASP A 111 -8.35 16.87 -1.05
N ALA A 112 -7.90 17.27 0.15
CA ALA A 112 -6.85 18.26 0.28
C ALA A 112 -5.58 17.84 -0.50
N PRO A 113 -4.94 18.76 -1.26
CA PRO A 113 -3.82 18.41 -2.11
C PRO A 113 -2.64 17.93 -1.29
N ALA A 114 -2.29 16.64 -1.45
CA ALA A 114 -1.12 16.03 -0.83
C ALA A 114 0.01 15.75 -1.84
N PHE A 115 -0.27 15.92 -3.14
CA PHE A 115 0.61 15.57 -4.27
C PHE A 115 1.04 14.09 -4.28
N GLU A 116 0.25 13.23 -3.66
CA GLU A 116 0.47 11.77 -3.62
C GLU A 116 -0.06 11.07 -4.89
N ASP A 117 -0.92 11.74 -5.63
CA ASP A 117 -1.49 11.26 -6.89
C ASP A 117 -0.91 12.03 -8.09
N PHE A 118 -0.59 11.29 -9.15
CA PHE A 118 -0.08 11.83 -10.41
C PHE A 118 -1.02 12.88 -11.02
N ARG A 119 -2.33 12.69 -10.91
CA ARG A 119 -3.34 13.65 -11.38
C ARG A 119 -3.27 14.98 -10.63
N GLN A 120 -3.09 14.95 -9.32
CA GLN A 120 -2.94 16.16 -8.50
C GLN A 120 -1.65 16.90 -8.86
N LEU A 121 -0.55 16.15 -9.01
CA LEU A 121 0.74 16.74 -9.40
C LEU A 121 0.68 17.37 -10.79
N THR A 122 0.14 16.70 -11.80
CA THR A 122 0.03 17.24 -13.16
C THR A 122 -0.84 18.50 -13.20
N LEU A 123 -1.94 18.53 -12.44
CA LEU A 123 -2.76 19.72 -12.33
C LEU A 123 -2.01 20.88 -11.65
N PHE A 124 -1.22 20.59 -10.60
CA PHE A 124 -0.37 21.58 -9.94
C PHE A 124 0.72 22.11 -10.88
N LEU A 125 1.43 21.23 -11.60
CA LEU A 125 2.47 21.65 -12.55
C LEU A 125 1.87 22.47 -13.68
N GLY A 126 0.72 22.09 -14.23
CA GLY A 126 0.07 22.82 -15.33
C GLY A 126 -0.50 24.16 -14.92
N LEU A 127 -1.26 24.23 -13.81
CA LEU A 127 -1.92 25.45 -13.36
C LEU A 127 -1.02 26.30 -12.43
N GLY A 128 -0.34 25.67 -11.47
CA GLY A 128 0.44 26.36 -10.44
C GLY A 128 1.83 26.77 -10.92
N VAL A 129 2.54 25.90 -11.64
CA VAL A 129 3.94 26.14 -12.02
C VAL A 129 4.05 26.74 -13.43
N LEU A 130 3.13 26.45 -14.34
CA LEU A 130 3.19 26.97 -15.71
C LEU A 130 2.21 28.13 -15.92
N ALA A 131 0.90 27.92 -15.81
CA ALA A 131 -0.09 28.93 -16.17
C ALA A 131 -0.10 30.14 -15.23
N LEU A 132 -0.02 29.92 -13.93
CA LEU A 132 -0.07 30.99 -12.94
C LEU A 132 1.12 31.96 -13.04
N PRO A 133 2.40 31.53 -13.16
CA PRO A 133 3.53 32.42 -13.41
C PRO A 133 3.40 33.20 -14.72
N LEU A 134 3.01 32.52 -15.80
CA LEU A 134 2.81 33.17 -17.10
C LEU A 134 1.79 34.31 -17.01
N LEU A 135 0.68 34.11 -16.32
CA LEU A 135 -0.36 35.13 -16.18
C LEU A 135 0.05 36.24 -15.20
N SER A 136 0.46 35.87 -13.97
CA SER A 136 0.72 36.83 -12.91
C SER A 136 2.00 37.60 -13.13
N ALA A 137 3.09 36.94 -13.55
CA ALA A 137 4.37 37.61 -13.79
C ALA A 137 4.32 38.48 -15.06
N SER A 138 3.65 38.03 -16.15
CA SER A 138 3.47 38.89 -17.33
C SER A 138 2.66 40.12 -17.03
N ALA A 139 1.58 40.01 -16.26
CA ALA A 139 0.79 41.16 -15.86
C ALA A 139 1.57 42.12 -14.91
N ALA A 140 2.32 41.55 -13.94
CA ALA A 140 3.19 42.36 -13.07
C ALA A 140 4.31 43.04 -13.86
N TYR A 141 4.90 42.36 -14.84
CA TYR A 141 5.89 42.94 -15.73
C TYR A 141 5.33 44.14 -16.52
N LEU A 142 4.14 43.97 -17.14
CA LEU A 142 3.48 45.07 -17.88
C LEU A 142 3.16 46.25 -16.98
N LEU A 143 2.69 46.03 -15.76
CA LEU A 143 2.43 47.11 -14.80
C LEU A 143 3.72 47.81 -14.36
N SER A 144 4.82 47.07 -14.14
CA SER A 144 6.09 47.62 -13.69
C SER A 144 6.75 48.56 -14.72
N ILE A 145 6.47 48.40 -16.03
CA ILE A 145 6.98 49.27 -17.08
C ILE A 145 6.57 50.75 -16.86
N HIS A 146 5.42 50.99 -16.23
CA HIS A 146 4.84 52.28 -15.98
C HIS A 146 5.11 52.82 -14.55
N THR A 147 5.95 52.12 -13.77
CA THR A 147 6.28 52.49 -12.38
C THR A 147 7.76 52.85 -12.20
N SER A 148 8.12 53.48 -11.08
CA SER A 148 9.52 53.71 -10.73
C SER A 148 10.30 52.43 -10.41
N LEU A 149 9.59 51.32 -10.23
CA LEU A 149 10.17 49.97 -10.01
C LEU A 149 10.74 49.35 -11.27
N ARG A 150 10.63 50.02 -12.45
CA ARG A 150 11.12 49.49 -13.73
C ARG A 150 12.57 48.98 -13.67
N GLY A 151 13.44 49.69 -12.94
CA GLY A 151 14.84 49.29 -12.76
C GLY A 151 15.09 48.22 -11.72
N LEU A 152 14.11 47.93 -10.84
CA LEU A 152 14.20 46.99 -9.74
C LEU A 152 13.47 45.65 -10.02
N VAL A 153 12.43 45.71 -10.87
CA VAL A 153 11.55 44.53 -11.13
C VAL A 153 11.72 44.02 -12.55
N VAL A 154 12.21 44.83 -13.49
CA VAL A 154 12.28 44.55 -14.90
C VAL A 154 13.68 44.12 -15.29
N GLY A 155 14.02 42.90 -14.96
CA GLY A 155 14.94 42.10 -15.76
C GLY A 155 14.26 41.61 -17.04
N ASP A 156 14.89 40.68 -17.73
CA ASP A 156 14.28 40.04 -18.88
C ASP A 156 12.97 39.33 -18.44
N TRP A 157 11.87 39.54 -19.21
CA TRP A 157 10.54 38.99 -18.92
C TRP A 157 10.56 37.49 -18.57
N LEU A 158 11.36 36.69 -19.30
CA LEU A 158 11.48 35.26 -19.09
C LEU A 158 12.03 34.94 -17.69
N ASN A 159 13.02 35.67 -17.22
CA ASN A 159 13.59 35.51 -15.87
C ASN A 159 12.56 35.79 -14.78
N VAL A 160 11.68 36.76 -14.97
CA VAL A 160 10.60 37.07 -14.01
C VAL A 160 9.59 35.90 -13.96
N VAL A 161 9.17 35.38 -15.11
CA VAL A 161 8.28 34.22 -15.19
C VAL A 161 8.90 33.01 -14.51
N LEU A 162 10.18 32.73 -14.77
CA LEU A 162 10.89 31.59 -14.18
C LEU A 162 11.10 31.76 -12.66
N ALA A 163 11.39 32.98 -12.19
CA ALA A 163 11.50 33.25 -10.75
C ALA A 163 10.18 32.95 -10.00
N HIS A 164 9.04 33.33 -10.59
CA HIS A 164 7.73 32.97 -10.05
C HIS A 164 7.47 31.47 -10.11
N ALA A 165 7.74 30.82 -11.26
CA ALA A 165 7.56 29.39 -11.43
C ALA A 165 8.37 28.56 -10.41
N LEU A 166 9.62 28.95 -10.17
CA LEU A 166 10.48 28.35 -9.15
C LEU A 166 9.92 28.52 -7.73
N GLY A 167 9.45 29.73 -7.41
CA GLY A 167 8.78 29.96 -6.12
C GLY A 167 7.64 28.96 -5.88
N TYR A 168 6.75 28.82 -6.86
CA TYR A 168 5.64 27.86 -6.77
C TYR A 168 6.13 26.40 -6.72
N ALA A 169 7.06 26.02 -7.59
CA ALA A 169 7.54 24.63 -7.66
C ALA A 169 8.27 24.18 -6.38
N LEU A 170 8.99 25.10 -5.72
CA LEU A 170 9.76 24.79 -4.52
C LEU A 170 8.94 24.92 -3.23
N CYS A 171 8.20 26.03 -3.04
CA CYS A 171 7.58 26.33 -1.75
C CYS A 171 6.23 25.66 -1.54
N VAL A 172 5.39 25.56 -2.58
CA VAL A 172 4.04 24.99 -2.41
C VAL A 172 4.10 23.52 -1.99
N PRO A 173 4.91 22.65 -2.61
CA PRO A 173 5.01 21.26 -2.18
C PRO A 173 5.62 21.09 -0.78
N VAL A 174 6.60 21.93 -0.40
CA VAL A 174 7.16 21.95 0.96
C VAL A 174 6.08 22.25 1.98
N TRP A 175 5.35 23.36 1.79
CA TRP A 175 4.30 23.78 2.71
C TRP A 175 3.19 22.73 2.85
N VAL A 176 2.65 22.25 1.73
CA VAL A 176 1.60 21.24 1.70
C VAL A 176 2.05 19.97 2.39
N SER A 177 3.27 19.51 2.11
CA SER A 177 3.83 18.29 2.73
C SER A 177 4.02 18.43 4.25
N VAL A 178 4.40 19.61 4.75
CA VAL A 178 4.58 19.85 6.18
C VAL A 178 3.24 19.96 6.90
N VAL A 179 2.27 20.71 6.34
CA VAL A 179 0.97 20.93 6.98
C VAL A 179 0.13 19.66 7.05
N HIS A 180 0.12 18.84 5.99
CA HIS A 180 -0.64 17.59 5.98
C HIS A 180 -0.01 16.48 6.83
N ARG A 181 1.29 16.55 7.12
CA ARG A 181 2.03 15.51 7.88
C ARG A 181 2.40 15.92 9.31
N ARG A 182 1.48 16.49 10.07
CA ARG A 182 1.67 16.64 11.53
C ARG A 182 1.99 15.31 12.25
N ALA A 183 1.66 14.17 11.64
CA ALA A 183 2.02 12.83 12.11
C ALA A 183 3.52 12.46 11.92
N TRP A 184 4.31 13.27 11.25
CA TRP A 184 5.71 12.95 10.90
C TRP A 184 6.68 12.98 12.10
N LEU A 185 6.33 13.70 13.15
CA LEU A 185 7.17 13.90 14.33
C LEU A 185 7.20 12.70 15.30
N HIS A 186 6.39 11.65 15.09
CA HIS A 186 6.26 10.55 16.06
C HIS A 186 7.02 9.26 15.73
N HIS A 187 7.76 9.13 14.61
CA HIS A 187 8.49 7.91 14.25
C HIS A 187 10.01 8.07 14.28
N HIS A 188 10.57 7.80 15.42
CA HIS A 188 11.78 7.06 15.81
C HIS A 188 13.17 7.24 15.13
N ARG A 189 14.20 6.82 15.90
CA ARG A 189 15.66 6.89 15.68
C ARG A 189 16.18 6.68 14.25
N ALA A 190 15.51 5.86 13.43
CA ALA A 190 15.87 5.64 12.02
C ALA A 190 15.72 6.88 11.13
N GLN A 191 14.88 7.85 11.53
CA GLN A 191 14.70 9.11 10.79
C GLN A 191 15.83 10.11 11.08
N TRP A 192 16.36 10.13 12.28
CA TRP A 192 17.48 11.00 12.63
C TRP A 192 18.76 10.64 11.87
N SER A 193 19.03 9.35 11.67
CA SER A 193 20.17 8.91 10.85
C SER A 193 20.01 9.32 9.38
N SER A 194 18.81 9.20 8.84
CA SER A 194 18.52 9.64 7.46
C SER A 194 18.63 11.16 7.32
N LEU A 195 18.14 11.92 8.30
CA LEU A 195 18.29 13.38 8.32
C LEU A 195 19.79 13.78 8.40
N ALA A 196 20.57 13.14 9.26
CA ALA A 196 21.99 13.42 9.40
C ALA A 196 22.75 13.15 8.09
N VAL A 197 22.45 12.05 7.40
CA VAL A 197 23.05 11.75 6.08
C VAL A 197 22.61 12.77 5.02
N ALA A 198 21.33 13.18 5.00
CA ALA A 198 20.86 14.20 4.07
C ALA A 198 21.57 15.55 4.30
N VAL A 199 21.65 16.00 5.55
CA VAL A 199 22.36 17.25 5.91
C VAL A 199 23.85 17.13 5.59
N GLY A 200 24.50 16.02 5.94
CA GLY A 200 25.91 15.79 5.62
C GLY A 200 26.20 15.82 4.13
N SER A 201 25.33 15.20 3.30
CA SER A 201 25.47 15.22 1.84
C SER A 201 25.23 16.61 1.24
N LEU A 202 24.31 17.41 1.79
CA LEU A 202 24.11 18.80 1.36
C LEU A 202 25.29 19.69 1.74
N VAL A 203 25.87 19.51 2.93
CA VAL A 203 27.09 20.22 3.34
C VAL A 203 28.27 19.82 2.45
N ALA A 204 28.43 18.55 2.15
CA ALA A 204 29.45 18.06 1.22
C ALA A 204 29.27 18.65 -0.18
N LEU A 205 28.03 18.69 -0.69
CA LEU A 205 27.69 19.33 -1.97
C LEU A 205 28.06 20.82 -1.98
N TRP A 206 27.70 21.56 -0.91
CA TRP A 206 28.05 22.96 -0.78
C TRP A 206 29.57 23.15 -0.82
N PHE A 207 30.34 22.32 -0.10
CA PHE A 207 31.82 22.38 -0.08
C PHE A 207 32.41 22.09 -1.46
N VAL A 208 31.95 21.02 -2.11
CA VAL A 208 32.40 20.62 -3.47
C VAL A 208 32.11 21.71 -4.50
N TRP A 209 30.94 22.31 -4.48
CA TRP A 209 30.59 23.42 -5.39
C TRP A 209 31.41 24.67 -5.12
N ARG A 210 31.74 24.95 -3.87
CA ARG A 210 32.55 26.08 -3.47
C ARG A 210 34.01 25.97 -3.95
N GLU A 211 34.60 24.80 -3.78
CA GLU A 211 36.04 24.60 -4.09
C GLU A 211 36.28 24.30 -5.59
N PHE A 212 35.39 23.55 -6.22
CA PHE A 212 35.59 23.05 -7.56
C PHE A 212 34.64 23.68 -8.61
N GLY A 213 33.74 24.57 -8.23
CA GLY A 213 32.70 25.12 -9.09
C GLY A 213 33.22 25.90 -10.30
N ALA A 214 34.43 26.47 -10.21
CA ALA A 214 35.06 27.22 -11.30
C ALA A 214 35.77 26.34 -12.35
N ASP A 215 35.95 25.03 -12.08
CA ASP A 215 36.63 24.11 -12.99
C ASP A 215 35.70 23.66 -14.11
N THR A 216 35.98 24.13 -15.33
CA THR A 216 35.18 23.85 -16.53
C THR A 216 35.18 22.37 -16.92
N MET A 217 36.26 21.62 -16.61
CA MET A 217 36.38 20.22 -16.98
C MET A 217 35.41 19.32 -16.21
N ILE A 218 35.17 19.61 -14.94
CA ILE A 218 34.29 18.82 -14.07
C ILE A 218 32.87 19.44 -13.91
N LYS A 219 32.63 20.61 -14.50
CA LYS A 219 31.32 21.32 -14.45
C LYS A 219 30.12 20.39 -14.72
N PRO A 220 30.11 19.51 -15.77
CA PRO A 220 28.98 18.60 -16.00
C PRO A 220 28.75 17.63 -14.83
N LEU A 221 29.82 17.14 -14.20
CA LEU A 221 29.73 16.25 -13.04
C LEU A 221 29.16 16.98 -11.82
N LEU A 222 29.56 18.22 -11.61
CA LEU A 222 29.05 19.06 -10.51
C LEU A 222 27.56 19.34 -10.66
N LEU A 223 27.07 19.53 -11.87
CA LEU A 223 25.63 19.70 -12.15
C LEU A 223 24.82 18.43 -11.89
N LEU A 224 25.42 17.25 -12.05
CA LEU A 224 24.75 15.98 -11.78
C LEU A 224 24.87 15.54 -10.30
N ALA A 225 25.79 16.11 -9.52
CA ALA A 225 26.06 15.72 -8.14
C ALA A 225 24.82 15.75 -7.20
N PRO A 226 23.85 16.65 -7.31
CA PRO A 226 22.64 16.65 -6.49
C PRO A 226 21.70 15.48 -6.76
N ILE A 227 21.71 14.88 -7.96
CA ILE A 227 20.75 13.85 -8.37
C ILE A 227 20.79 12.61 -7.42
N PRO A 228 21.95 12.01 -7.12
CA PRO A 228 22.00 10.90 -6.17
C PRO A 228 21.47 11.26 -4.77
N ILE A 229 21.71 12.50 -4.31
CA ILE A 229 21.21 12.98 -3.01
C ILE A 229 19.68 13.03 -3.04
N VAL A 230 19.09 13.63 -4.08
CA VAL A 230 17.64 13.75 -4.24
C VAL A 230 16.99 12.37 -4.34
N ILE A 231 17.54 11.46 -5.14
CA ILE A 231 17.04 10.07 -5.27
C ILE A 231 17.06 9.38 -3.90
N TRP A 232 18.18 9.43 -3.20
CA TRP A 232 18.32 8.79 -1.89
C TRP A 232 17.34 9.36 -0.86
N VAL A 233 17.21 10.70 -0.79
CA VAL A 233 16.25 11.37 0.09
C VAL A 233 14.82 10.98 -0.26
N THR A 234 14.47 10.93 -1.54
CA THR A 234 13.12 10.53 -2.00
C THR A 234 12.78 9.12 -1.55
N LEU A 235 13.73 8.19 -1.66
CA LEU A 235 13.54 6.80 -1.22
C LEU A 235 13.41 6.67 0.31
N ARG A 236 14.11 7.51 1.08
CA ARG A 236 14.15 7.41 2.55
C ARG A 236 13.18 8.33 3.26
N MET A 237 13.09 9.58 2.83
CA MET A 237 12.36 10.65 3.52
C MET A 237 11.05 11.04 2.81
N ARG A 238 10.71 10.38 1.69
CA ARG A 238 9.47 10.57 0.96
C ARG A 238 9.31 11.99 0.39
N MET A 239 8.08 12.35 0.00
CA MET A 239 7.75 13.65 -0.62
C MET A 239 8.26 14.86 0.18
N ALA A 240 8.01 14.90 1.49
CA ALA A 240 8.40 16.05 2.33
C ALA A 240 9.92 16.25 2.36
N GLY A 241 10.70 15.19 2.54
CA GLY A 241 12.16 15.26 2.52
C GLY A 241 12.69 15.71 1.17
N THR A 242 12.12 15.20 0.08
CA THR A 242 12.48 15.58 -1.29
C THR A 242 12.26 17.08 -1.53
N CYS A 243 11.08 17.60 -1.16
CA CYS A 243 10.74 19.01 -1.35
C CYS A 243 11.67 19.96 -0.55
N VAL A 244 11.95 19.60 0.72
CA VAL A 244 12.88 20.38 1.56
C VAL A 244 14.30 20.34 0.99
N THR A 245 14.78 19.18 0.57
CA THR A 245 16.11 19.02 -0.03
C THR A 245 16.24 19.84 -1.31
N MET A 246 15.24 19.82 -2.18
CA MET A 246 15.21 20.64 -3.40
C MET A 246 15.24 22.12 -3.10
N LEU A 247 14.48 22.59 -2.11
CA LEU A 247 14.51 23.99 -1.69
C LEU A 247 15.91 24.39 -1.20
N VAL A 248 16.56 23.53 -0.37
CA VAL A 248 17.91 23.80 0.13
C VAL A 248 18.93 23.84 -1.03
N ILE A 249 18.88 22.88 -1.95
CA ILE A 249 19.76 22.85 -3.14
C ILE A 249 19.57 24.13 -3.96
N ALA A 250 18.33 24.55 -4.20
CA ALA A 250 18.03 25.77 -4.95
C ALA A 250 18.59 27.03 -4.27
N VAL A 251 18.43 27.14 -2.95
CA VAL A 251 18.95 28.27 -2.17
C VAL A 251 20.49 28.29 -2.17
N VAL A 252 21.12 27.12 -1.99
CA VAL A 252 22.58 26.99 -2.03
C VAL A 252 23.12 27.35 -3.42
N ALA A 253 22.52 26.84 -4.49
CA ALA A 253 22.91 27.15 -5.86
C ALA A 253 22.75 28.65 -6.18
N ALA A 254 21.65 29.26 -5.77
CA ALA A 254 21.41 30.69 -5.95
C ALA A 254 22.42 31.54 -5.19
N HIS A 255 22.69 31.21 -3.93
CA HIS A 255 23.64 31.93 -3.09
C HIS A 255 25.07 31.84 -3.66
N MET A 256 25.51 30.65 -4.10
CA MET A 256 26.81 30.46 -4.73
C MET A 256 26.94 31.29 -6.02
N SER A 257 25.90 31.33 -6.85
CA SER A 257 25.89 32.12 -8.09
C SER A 257 25.98 33.63 -7.81
N LEU A 258 25.38 34.14 -6.73
CA LEU A 258 25.51 35.55 -6.30
C LEU A 258 26.94 35.88 -5.82
N GLU A 259 27.65 34.91 -5.26
CA GLU A 259 29.06 35.08 -4.87
C GLU A 259 30.06 34.85 -6.05
N ASN A 260 29.57 34.73 -7.28
CA ASN A 260 30.38 34.32 -8.45
C ASN A 260 31.13 33.00 -8.24
N ARG A 261 30.49 32.04 -7.59
CA ARG A 261 31.02 30.69 -7.30
C ARG A 261 30.05 29.61 -7.77
N GLY A 262 30.55 28.39 -7.85
CA GLY A 262 29.71 27.25 -8.21
C GLY A 262 29.60 26.99 -9.72
N PRO A 263 28.87 25.92 -10.09
CA PRO A 263 28.93 25.40 -11.47
C PRO A 263 28.05 26.17 -12.47
N PHE A 264 27.28 27.17 -12.02
CA PHE A 264 26.38 27.94 -12.90
C PHE A 264 27.02 29.24 -13.42
N VAL A 265 28.13 29.66 -12.85
CA VAL A 265 28.76 30.94 -13.18
C VAL A 265 29.23 30.95 -14.63
N GLU A 266 28.78 31.96 -15.36
CA GLU A 266 29.16 32.30 -16.73
C GLU A 266 29.63 33.76 -16.78
N GLU A 267 30.21 34.19 -17.90
CA GLU A 267 30.65 35.60 -18.07
C GLU A 267 29.47 36.58 -18.02
N ASP A 268 28.33 36.17 -18.56
CA ASP A 268 27.09 36.96 -18.50
C ASP A 268 26.20 36.51 -17.32
N ILE A 269 25.89 37.45 -16.46
CA ILE A 269 25.04 37.25 -15.28
C ILE A 269 23.62 36.84 -15.68
N ALA A 270 23.08 37.33 -16.79
CA ALA A 270 21.76 36.96 -17.27
C ALA A 270 21.75 35.47 -17.70
N VAL A 271 22.79 34.99 -18.36
CA VAL A 271 22.97 33.59 -18.74
C VAL A 271 23.15 32.71 -17.50
N THR A 272 23.93 33.16 -16.52
CA THR A 272 24.09 32.48 -15.21
C THR A 272 22.74 32.27 -14.54
N THR A 273 21.93 33.32 -14.44
CA THR A 273 20.63 33.27 -13.78
C THR A 273 19.65 32.39 -14.52
N LEU A 274 19.57 32.50 -15.85
CA LEU A 274 18.69 31.68 -16.69
C LEU A 274 19.06 30.19 -16.61
N SER A 275 20.33 29.88 -16.70
CA SER A 275 20.84 28.49 -16.58
C SER A 275 20.49 27.87 -15.25
N LEU A 276 20.70 28.62 -14.15
CA LEU A 276 20.32 28.21 -12.79
C LEU A 276 18.81 27.97 -12.67
N GLN A 277 17.99 28.93 -13.12
CA GLN A 277 16.53 28.84 -13.02
C GLN A 277 15.98 27.64 -13.78
N LEU A 278 16.43 27.41 -15.02
CA LEU A 278 16.01 26.28 -15.84
C LEU A 278 16.45 24.95 -15.23
N TRP A 279 17.68 24.87 -14.73
CA TRP A 279 18.20 23.66 -14.12
C TRP A 279 17.44 23.30 -12.81
N VAL A 280 17.25 24.28 -11.92
CA VAL A 280 16.50 24.06 -10.65
C VAL A 280 15.05 23.68 -10.96
N LEU A 281 14.41 24.32 -11.93
CA LEU A 281 13.05 24.01 -12.33
C LEU A 281 12.93 22.57 -12.86
N ALA A 282 13.83 22.20 -13.80
CA ALA A 282 13.86 20.85 -14.36
C ALA A 282 14.08 19.78 -13.28
N LEU A 283 15.07 19.99 -12.40
CA LEU A 283 15.37 19.06 -11.31
C LEU A 283 14.21 18.98 -10.30
N SER A 284 13.57 20.11 -9.99
CA SER A 284 12.40 20.16 -9.10
C SER A 284 11.23 19.38 -9.69
N MET A 285 10.91 19.58 -10.97
CA MET A 285 9.83 18.85 -11.64
C MET A 285 10.12 17.36 -11.69
N ALA A 286 11.35 16.97 -12.06
CA ALA A 286 11.75 15.57 -12.11
C ALA A 286 11.68 14.91 -10.72
N SER A 287 12.14 15.61 -9.68
CA SER A 287 12.11 15.10 -8.30
C SER A 287 10.70 14.97 -7.74
N LEU A 288 9.79 15.91 -8.05
CA LEU A 288 8.38 15.84 -7.67
C LEU A 288 7.68 14.67 -8.37
N LEU A 289 7.92 14.48 -9.68
CA LEU A 289 7.40 13.33 -10.43
C LEU A 289 7.90 12.01 -9.84
N LEU A 290 9.19 11.90 -9.56
CA LEU A 290 9.77 10.70 -8.95
C LEU A 290 9.17 10.42 -7.57
N ALA A 291 9.04 11.46 -6.73
CA ALA A 291 8.46 11.33 -5.39
C ALA A 291 7.01 10.84 -5.46
N THR A 292 6.19 11.43 -6.35
CA THR A 292 4.79 11.02 -6.55
C THR A 292 4.68 9.59 -7.06
N LEU A 293 5.51 9.18 -8.04
CA LEU A 293 5.52 7.80 -8.54
C LEU A 293 5.87 6.79 -7.43
N ILE A 294 6.84 7.11 -6.60
CA ILE A 294 7.22 6.26 -5.45
C ILE A 294 6.09 6.17 -4.43
N GLU A 295 5.44 7.28 -4.09
CA GLU A 295 4.30 7.29 -3.16
C GLU A 295 3.12 6.49 -3.71
N GLN A 296 2.77 6.68 -4.98
CA GLN A 296 1.69 5.95 -5.64
C GLN A 296 1.98 4.44 -5.68
N ARG A 297 3.22 4.06 -6.01
CA ARG A 297 3.62 2.65 -6.00
C ARG A 297 3.50 2.03 -4.61
N ARG A 298 3.93 2.76 -3.57
CA ARG A 298 3.82 2.30 -2.17
C ARG A 298 2.36 2.15 -1.74
N ALA A 299 1.51 3.14 -2.07
CA ALA A 299 0.08 3.07 -1.77
C ALA A 299 -0.58 1.86 -2.45
N SER A 300 -0.27 1.61 -3.73
CA SER A 300 -0.78 0.44 -4.46
C SER A 300 -0.29 -0.88 -3.87
N GLN A 301 0.97 -0.97 -3.48
CA GLN A 301 1.52 -2.17 -2.82
C GLN A 301 0.84 -2.42 -1.46
N GLN A 302 0.62 -1.37 -0.67
CA GLN A 302 -0.06 -1.50 0.62
C GLN A 302 -1.51 -1.96 0.44
N ALA A 303 -2.25 -1.35 -0.49
CA ALA A 303 -3.62 -1.75 -0.81
C ALA A 303 -3.70 -3.23 -1.25
N LEU A 304 -2.73 -3.69 -2.05
CA LEU A 304 -2.66 -5.10 -2.46
C LEU A 304 -2.42 -6.03 -1.26
N ILE A 305 -1.52 -5.67 -0.35
CA ILE A 305 -1.26 -6.45 0.88
C ILE A 305 -2.52 -6.54 1.74
N ASP A 306 -3.21 -5.41 1.92
CA ASP A 306 -4.42 -5.35 2.73
C ASP A 306 -5.56 -6.17 2.10
N THR A 307 -5.76 -6.08 0.78
CA THR A 307 -6.72 -6.91 0.04
C THR A 307 -6.39 -8.41 0.16
N HIS A 308 -5.12 -8.78 0.04
CA HIS A 308 -4.71 -10.18 0.24
C HIS A 308 -4.99 -10.69 1.66
N ARG A 309 -4.82 -9.85 2.68
CA ARG A 309 -5.17 -10.21 4.07
C ARG A 309 -6.66 -10.43 4.22
N GLU A 310 -7.48 -9.53 3.67
CA GLU A 310 -8.93 -9.62 3.72
C GLU A 310 -9.45 -10.88 3.02
N VAL A 311 -8.94 -11.18 1.82
CA VAL A 311 -9.28 -12.41 1.07
C VAL A 311 -8.94 -13.66 1.87
N ARG A 312 -7.77 -13.71 2.52
CA ARG A 312 -7.38 -14.85 3.37
C ARG A 312 -8.30 -14.99 4.58
N GLU A 313 -8.65 -13.90 5.23
CA GLU A 313 -9.56 -13.94 6.38
C GLU A 313 -10.96 -14.43 5.97
N LEU A 314 -11.48 -13.97 4.84
CA LEU A 314 -12.75 -14.44 4.29
C LEU A 314 -12.69 -15.93 3.93
N ALA A 315 -11.62 -16.39 3.29
CA ALA A 315 -11.41 -17.80 2.98
C ALA A 315 -11.40 -18.67 4.24
N GLY A 316 -10.69 -18.23 5.29
CA GLY A 316 -10.68 -18.92 6.58
C GLY A 316 -12.06 -19.02 7.23
N ARG A 317 -12.85 -17.94 7.20
CA ARG A 317 -14.24 -17.92 7.71
C ARG A 317 -15.15 -18.86 6.90
N LEU A 318 -15.02 -18.88 5.58
CA LEU A 318 -15.78 -19.78 4.71
C LEU A 318 -15.46 -21.24 4.98
N ILE A 319 -14.17 -21.60 5.13
CA ILE A 319 -13.75 -22.98 5.47
C ILE A 319 -14.33 -23.40 6.82
N ALA A 320 -14.25 -22.53 7.83
CA ALA A 320 -14.81 -22.81 9.15
C ALA A 320 -16.34 -22.99 9.11
N ALA A 321 -17.05 -22.12 8.42
CA ALA A 321 -18.51 -22.21 8.26
C ALA A 321 -18.91 -23.50 7.49
N GLN A 322 -18.19 -23.86 6.44
CA GLN A 322 -18.40 -25.09 5.68
C GLN A 322 -18.19 -26.34 6.55
N GLU A 323 -17.16 -26.35 7.40
CA GLU A 323 -16.91 -27.48 8.29
C GLU A 323 -17.99 -27.60 9.37
N GLN A 324 -18.44 -26.47 9.91
CA GLN A 324 -19.54 -26.44 10.87
C GLN A 324 -20.85 -26.96 10.27
N GLU A 325 -21.14 -26.57 9.02
CA GLU A 325 -22.31 -27.04 8.30
C GLU A 325 -22.22 -28.53 7.99
N ARG A 326 -21.07 -29.04 7.54
CA ARG A 326 -20.84 -30.47 7.36
C ARG A 326 -21.04 -31.27 8.65
N ALA A 327 -20.53 -30.74 9.78
CA ALA A 327 -20.72 -31.37 11.09
C ALA A 327 -22.20 -31.38 11.52
N ARG A 328 -22.95 -30.32 11.20
CA ARG A 328 -24.39 -30.26 11.48
C ARG A 328 -25.15 -31.28 10.65
N ILE A 329 -24.95 -31.30 9.33
CA ILE A 329 -25.62 -32.23 8.42
C ILE A 329 -25.32 -33.70 8.82
N ALA A 330 -24.05 -33.98 9.14
CA ALA A 330 -23.68 -35.35 9.55
C ALA A 330 -24.41 -35.80 10.83
N ARG A 331 -24.60 -34.89 11.80
CA ARG A 331 -25.36 -35.20 13.02
C ARG A 331 -26.85 -35.37 12.72
N ASP A 332 -27.46 -34.49 11.93
CA ASP A 332 -28.86 -34.59 11.55
C ASP A 332 -29.14 -35.91 10.80
N LEU A 333 -28.25 -36.33 9.87
CA LEU A 333 -28.33 -37.63 9.18
C LEU A 333 -28.19 -38.80 10.17
N HIS A 334 -27.23 -38.74 11.09
CA HIS A 334 -26.97 -39.82 12.03
C HIS A 334 -28.12 -39.97 13.05
N ASP A 335 -28.59 -38.90 13.63
CA ASP A 335 -29.54 -38.93 14.74
C ASP A 335 -30.98 -39.10 14.25
N ASP A 336 -31.42 -38.33 13.27
CA ASP A 336 -32.82 -38.33 12.82
C ASP A 336 -33.11 -39.50 11.89
N ILE A 337 -32.30 -39.67 10.84
CA ILE A 337 -32.59 -40.67 9.79
C ILE A 337 -32.33 -42.08 10.29
N ASN A 338 -31.23 -42.34 11.03
CA ASN A 338 -30.97 -43.67 11.57
C ASN A 338 -32.00 -44.09 12.62
N GLN A 339 -32.52 -43.13 13.45
CA GLN A 339 -33.59 -43.44 14.38
C GLN A 339 -34.90 -43.80 13.66
N GLN A 340 -35.25 -43.07 12.58
CA GLN A 340 -36.44 -43.39 11.76
C GLN A 340 -36.32 -44.77 11.09
N LEU A 341 -35.15 -45.08 10.51
CA LEU A 341 -34.91 -46.39 9.91
C LEU A 341 -34.96 -47.53 10.94
N ALA A 342 -34.40 -47.33 12.11
CA ALA A 342 -34.48 -48.29 13.21
C ALA A 342 -35.94 -48.51 13.67
N SER A 343 -36.70 -47.42 13.84
CA SER A 343 -38.13 -47.50 14.20
C SER A 343 -38.95 -48.28 13.15
N ALA A 344 -38.74 -47.99 11.86
CA ALA A 344 -39.39 -48.71 10.76
C ALA A 344 -39.03 -50.18 10.74
N SER A 345 -37.77 -50.52 11.00
CA SER A 345 -37.31 -51.94 11.07
C SER A 345 -37.95 -52.69 12.25
N ILE A 346 -38.12 -52.02 13.40
CA ILE A 346 -38.81 -52.59 14.57
C ILE A 346 -40.31 -52.86 14.25
N GLN A 347 -40.98 -51.87 13.61
CA GLN A 347 -42.39 -52.04 13.20
C GLN A 347 -42.58 -53.18 12.22
N LEU A 348 -41.71 -53.29 11.20
CA LEU A 348 -41.73 -54.43 10.28
C LEU A 348 -41.49 -55.75 10.99
N SER A 349 -40.62 -55.80 12.01
CA SER A 349 -40.40 -56.98 12.84
C SER A 349 -41.64 -57.40 13.62
N ALA A 350 -42.41 -56.43 14.12
CA ALA A 350 -43.68 -56.71 14.82
C ALA A 350 -44.75 -57.29 13.85
N ILE A 351 -44.88 -56.72 12.65
CA ILE A 351 -45.83 -57.21 11.63
C ILE A 351 -45.45 -58.61 11.14
N ARG A 352 -44.19 -58.89 10.93
CA ARG A 352 -43.65 -60.18 10.46
C ARG A 352 -44.08 -61.36 11.34
N ARG A 353 -44.35 -61.13 12.63
CA ARG A 353 -44.75 -62.18 13.56
C ARG A 353 -46.21 -62.66 13.34
N HIS A 354 -47.05 -61.88 12.66
CA HIS A 354 -48.48 -62.13 12.56
C HIS A 354 -48.95 -62.40 11.12
N VAL A 355 -48.07 -62.59 10.17
CA VAL A 355 -48.37 -62.80 8.75
C VAL A 355 -48.00 -64.16 8.26
N ASP A 356 -48.57 -64.62 7.10
CA ASP A 356 -48.29 -65.84 6.42
C ASP A 356 -46.84 -65.95 5.86
N ALA A 357 -46.46 -67.17 5.41
CA ALA A 357 -45.07 -67.42 5.00
C ALA A 357 -44.61 -66.59 3.78
N ARG A 358 -45.49 -66.25 2.84
CA ARG A 358 -45.16 -65.46 1.65
C ARG A 358 -44.92 -64.02 2.01
N THR A 359 -45.84 -63.40 2.75
CA THR A 359 -45.72 -62.01 3.25
C THR A 359 -44.54 -61.84 4.21
N ARG A 360 -44.18 -62.89 4.98
CA ARG A 360 -42.99 -62.90 5.84
C ARG A 360 -41.71 -62.79 5.02
N GLY A 361 -41.65 -63.46 3.83
CA GLY A 361 -40.51 -63.30 2.90
C GLY A 361 -40.35 -61.90 2.36
N GLU A 362 -41.47 -61.28 1.94
CA GLU A 362 -41.50 -59.88 1.44
C GLU A 362 -41.03 -58.87 2.52
N ILE A 363 -41.53 -59.03 3.75
CA ILE A 363 -41.09 -58.18 4.89
C ILE A 363 -39.62 -58.36 5.18
N SER A 364 -39.07 -59.58 5.08
CA SER A 364 -37.64 -59.83 5.28
C SER A 364 -36.79 -59.14 4.21
N GLN A 365 -37.23 -59.07 2.96
CA GLN A 365 -36.58 -58.31 1.89
C GLN A 365 -36.59 -56.81 2.20
N LEU A 366 -37.72 -56.25 2.63
CA LEU A 366 -37.82 -54.82 3.02
C LEU A 366 -36.89 -54.51 4.20
N GLN A 367 -36.79 -55.40 5.21
CA GLN A 367 -35.88 -55.22 6.31
C GLN A 367 -34.41 -55.18 5.87
N ASN A 368 -34.03 -56.10 4.95
CA ASN A 368 -32.66 -56.07 4.40
C ASN A 368 -32.37 -54.80 3.61
N GLN A 369 -33.37 -54.26 2.88
CA GLN A 369 -33.23 -52.96 2.19
C GLN A 369 -33.05 -51.79 3.20
N LEU A 370 -33.82 -51.79 4.32
CA LEU A 370 -33.68 -50.77 5.36
C LEU A 370 -32.31 -50.83 6.04
N ILE A 371 -31.76 -52.04 6.26
CA ILE A 371 -30.40 -52.22 6.82
C ILE A 371 -29.36 -51.62 5.85
N SER A 372 -29.44 -51.99 4.56
CA SER A 372 -28.55 -51.47 3.55
C SER A 372 -28.62 -49.92 3.45
N LEU A 373 -29.83 -49.35 3.50
CA LEU A 373 -30.02 -47.92 3.51
C LEU A 373 -29.43 -47.25 4.74
N SER A 374 -29.58 -47.88 5.93
CA SER A 374 -28.97 -47.41 7.16
C SER A 374 -27.44 -47.38 7.09
N ASP A 375 -26.84 -48.42 6.48
CA ASP A 375 -25.40 -48.50 6.25
C ASP A 375 -24.94 -47.42 5.27
N ASP A 376 -25.72 -47.14 4.21
CA ASP A 376 -25.42 -46.06 3.26
C ASP A 376 -25.49 -44.69 3.91
N VAL A 377 -26.52 -44.39 4.72
CA VAL A 377 -26.65 -43.16 5.49
C VAL A 377 -25.50 -42.99 6.47
N ARG A 378 -25.13 -44.09 7.15
CA ARG A 378 -23.98 -44.08 8.09
C ARG A 378 -22.69 -43.74 7.37
N ARG A 379 -22.47 -44.29 6.17
CA ARG A 379 -21.30 -44.01 5.33
C ARG A 379 -21.27 -42.53 4.89
N ILE A 380 -22.39 -42.02 4.38
CA ILE A 380 -22.51 -40.61 3.96
C ILE A 380 -22.25 -39.65 5.14
N SER A 381 -22.84 -39.92 6.29
CA SER A 381 -22.62 -39.14 7.51
C SER A 381 -21.15 -39.12 7.94
N HIS A 382 -20.47 -40.25 7.83
CA HIS A 382 -19.06 -40.39 8.12
C HIS A 382 -18.16 -39.63 7.15
N ASP A 383 -18.51 -39.63 5.86
CA ASP A 383 -17.79 -38.87 4.82
C ASP A 383 -17.96 -37.37 5.01
N LEU A 384 -19.14 -36.93 5.48
CA LEU A 384 -19.41 -35.51 5.75
C LEU A 384 -18.67 -34.99 6.98
N HIS A 385 -18.68 -35.73 8.09
CA HIS A 385 -17.97 -35.35 9.31
C HIS A 385 -17.52 -36.58 10.11
N PRO A 386 -16.20 -36.70 10.36
CA PRO A 386 -15.70 -37.85 11.08
C PRO A 386 -16.01 -37.76 12.59
N SER A 387 -17.23 -38.08 12.96
CA SER A 387 -17.62 -38.19 14.37
C SER A 387 -16.74 -39.23 15.10
N MET A 388 -16.27 -40.24 14.39
CA MET A 388 -15.31 -41.24 14.85
C MET A 388 -13.97 -40.64 15.28
N LEU A 389 -13.51 -39.53 14.66
CA LEU A 389 -12.24 -38.91 15.01
C LEU A 389 -12.15 -38.54 16.51
N ARG A 390 -13.28 -38.11 17.09
CA ARG A 390 -13.37 -37.80 18.53
C ARG A 390 -13.59 -39.00 19.43
N GLN A 391 -14.15 -40.11 18.88
CA GLN A 391 -14.48 -41.31 19.65
C GLN A 391 -13.38 -42.38 19.58
N THR A 392 -12.76 -42.56 18.44
CA THR A 392 -11.80 -43.65 18.17
C THR A 392 -10.38 -43.17 17.88
N GLY A 393 -10.15 -41.85 17.75
CA GLY A 393 -8.86 -41.26 17.44
C GLY A 393 -8.55 -41.17 15.95
N LEU A 394 -7.43 -40.47 15.62
CA LEU A 394 -7.01 -40.21 14.25
C LEU A 394 -6.52 -41.48 13.54
N VAL A 395 -5.83 -42.35 14.27
CA VAL A 395 -5.30 -43.62 13.72
C VAL A 395 -6.42 -44.51 13.16
N ALA A 396 -7.44 -44.75 13.98
CA ALA A 396 -8.60 -45.56 13.57
C ALA A 396 -9.43 -44.89 12.46
N ALA A 397 -9.53 -43.56 12.49
CA ALA A 397 -10.24 -42.82 11.45
C ALA A 397 -9.53 -42.89 10.07
N LEU A 398 -8.19 -42.84 10.04
CA LEU A 398 -7.40 -42.98 8.82
C LEU A 398 -7.40 -44.44 8.29
N ASP A 399 -7.39 -45.40 9.18
CA ASP A 399 -7.53 -46.82 8.83
C ASP A 399 -8.88 -47.10 8.16
N GLY A 400 -9.96 -46.54 8.76
CA GLY A 400 -11.32 -46.62 8.20
C GLY A 400 -11.44 -45.97 6.81
N LEU A 401 -10.73 -44.88 6.53
CA LEU A 401 -10.69 -44.29 5.18
C LEU A 401 -10.13 -45.27 4.14
N SER A 402 -9.13 -46.07 4.51
CA SER A 402 -8.54 -47.04 3.60
C SER A 402 -9.47 -48.22 3.34
N ASP A 403 -10.25 -48.67 4.34
CA ASP A 403 -11.15 -49.81 4.24
C ASP A 403 -12.40 -49.52 3.40
N VAL A 404 -13.02 -48.33 3.57
CA VAL A 404 -14.20 -47.93 2.80
C VAL A 404 -13.92 -47.86 1.30
N GLN A 405 -12.67 -47.71 0.90
CA GLN A 405 -12.26 -47.57 -0.50
C GLN A 405 -11.73 -48.88 -1.11
N ARG A 406 -11.79 -50.00 -0.38
CA ARG A 406 -11.40 -51.34 -0.89
C ARG A 406 -12.50 -51.94 -1.75
N HIS A 407 -12.59 -51.51 -3.02
CA HIS A 407 -13.34 -52.26 -4.06
C HIS A 407 -12.38 -53.15 -4.88
N PRO A 408 -12.87 -54.18 -5.54
CA PRO A 408 -12.03 -55.11 -6.33
C PRO A 408 -11.15 -54.45 -7.40
N CYS A 409 -11.48 -53.21 -7.82
CA CYS A 409 -10.74 -52.43 -8.81
C CYS A 409 -10.00 -51.21 -8.20
N SER A 410 -9.98 -51.05 -6.87
CA SER A 410 -9.32 -49.94 -6.20
C SER A 410 -7.81 -50.18 -6.05
N PRO A 411 -7.00 -49.12 -6.01
CA PRO A 411 -5.56 -49.25 -5.77
C PRO A 411 -5.28 -49.84 -4.39
N ARG A 412 -4.15 -50.54 -4.27
CA ARG A 412 -3.67 -50.99 -2.96
C ARG A 412 -3.24 -49.80 -2.11
N ILE A 413 -3.77 -49.68 -0.91
CA ILE A 413 -3.42 -48.63 0.03
C ILE A 413 -2.55 -49.23 1.14
N ASP A 414 -1.32 -48.75 1.25
CA ASP A 414 -0.37 -49.15 2.29
C ASP A 414 -0.27 -48.02 3.35
N LEU A 415 -0.63 -48.30 4.61
CA LEU A 415 -0.67 -47.35 5.71
C LEU A 415 0.52 -47.53 6.65
N LYS A 416 1.17 -46.42 7.01
CA LYS A 416 2.17 -46.36 8.08
C LYS A 416 1.85 -45.18 9.01
N ILE A 417 1.18 -45.43 10.11
CA ILE A 417 0.67 -44.42 11.00
C ILE A 417 1.31 -44.56 12.38
N SER A 418 1.85 -43.47 12.90
CA SER A 418 2.38 -43.44 14.28
C SER A 418 1.25 -43.49 15.30
N ALA A 419 1.33 -44.38 16.29
CA ALA A 419 0.35 -44.49 17.38
C ALA A 419 0.24 -43.18 18.22
N LYS A 420 1.26 -42.31 18.20
CA LYS A 420 1.22 -41.00 18.87
C LYS A 420 0.22 -40.03 18.21
N ALA A 421 -0.34 -40.35 17.06
CA ALA A 421 -1.26 -39.50 16.33
C ALA A 421 -2.60 -39.30 17.04
N ASP A 422 -3.01 -40.20 17.93
CA ASP A 422 -4.24 -40.05 18.71
C ASP A 422 -4.15 -38.99 19.82
N ASN A 423 -2.94 -38.54 20.16
CA ASN A 423 -2.70 -37.51 21.16
C ASN A 423 -2.59 -36.06 20.56
N LEU A 424 -2.88 -35.93 19.26
CA LEU A 424 -2.85 -34.62 18.59
C LEU A 424 -4.07 -33.75 18.97
N PRO A 425 -3.93 -32.42 19.00
CA PRO A 425 -5.07 -31.52 19.18
C PRO A 425 -6.16 -31.74 18.11
N ASP A 426 -7.43 -31.66 18.49
CA ASP A 426 -8.58 -31.91 17.60
C ASP A 426 -8.50 -31.17 16.26
N ALA A 427 -8.08 -29.89 16.28
CA ALA A 427 -7.94 -29.09 15.07
C ALA A 427 -6.87 -29.63 14.13
N VAL A 428 -5.75 -30.14 14.67
CA VAL A 428 -4.66 -30.74 13.91
C VAL A 428 -5.11 -32.08 13.33
N ALA A 429 -5.73 -32.92 14.17
CA ALA A 429 -6.25 -34.23 13.77
C ALA A 429 -7.29 -34.09 12.65
N LEU A 430 -8.22 -33.13 12.75
CA LEU A 430 -9.22 -32.87 11.71
C LEU A 430 -8.58 -32.38 10.41
N CYS A 431 -7.59 -31.50 10.48
CA CYS A 431 -6.85 -31.02 9.31
C CYS A 431 -6.16 -32.19 8.57
N LEU A 432 -5.43 -33.03 9.30
CA LEU A 432 -4.74 -34.18 8.74
C LEU A 432 -5.72 -35.22 8.13
N TYR A 433 -6.84 -35.47 8.81
CA TYR A 433 -7.89 -36.37 8.31
C TYR A 433 -8.49 -35.83 6.99
N ARG A 434 -8.85 -34.56 6.92
CA ARG A 434 -9.38 -33.92 5.70
C ARG A 434 -8.38 -33.93 4.56
N ALA A 435 -7.13 -33.71 4.87
CA ALA A 435 -6.05 -33.78 3.89
C ALA A 435 -5.84 -35.19 3.35
N ALA A 436 -5.87 -36.21 4.22
CA ALA A 436 -5.82 -37.60 3.83
C ALA A 436 -7.03 -37.98 2.94
N GLN A 437 -8.24 -37.60 3.36
CA GLN A 437 -9.48 -37.84 2.62
C GLN A 437 -9.44 -37.26 1.21
N GLU A 438 -9.04 -36.01 1.05
CA GLU A 438 -8.94 -35.33 -0.24
C GLU A 438 -7.82 -35.94 -1.11
N ALA A 439 -6.63 -36.15 -0.52
CA ALA A 439 -5.50 -36.71 -1.25
C ALA A 439 -5.78 -38.13 -1.74
N LEU A 440 -6.37 -38.99 -0.90
CA LEU A 440 -6.82 -40.33 -1.29
C LEU A 440 -7.93 -40.29 -2.34
N GLY A 441 -8.92 -39.40 -2.15
CA GLY A 441 -10.01 -39.23 -3.12
C GLY A 441 -9.48 -38.82 -4.50
N ASN A 442 -8.51 -37.91 -4.55
CA ASN A 442 -7.86 -37.46 -5.78
C ASN A 442 -7.04 -38.60 -6.44
N ALA A 443 -6.29 -39.36 -5.66
CA ALA A 443 -5.52 -40.50 -6.15
C ALA A 443 -6.42 -41.57 -6.78
N ILE A 444 -7.55 -41.87 -6.15
CA ILE A 444 -8.49 -42.90 -6.65
C ILE A 444 -9.26 -42.41 -7.87
N LYS A 445 -9.80 -41.18 -7.84
CA LYS A 445 -10.65 -40.65 -8.91
C LYS A 445 -9.88 -40.20 -10.14
N HIS A 446 -8.67 -39.67 -9.96
CA HIS A 446 -7.97 -38.95 -11.00
C HIS A 446 -6.62 -39.53 -11.41
N ALA A 447 -5.90 -40.21 -10.52
CA ALA A 447 -4.55 -40.65 -10.80
C ALA A 447 -4.48 -41.94 -11.61
N GLY A 448 -5.48 -42.82 -11.50
CA GLY A 448 -5.41 -44.18 -12.08
C GLY A 448 -4.26 -45.00 -11.49
N SER A 449 -3.93 -44.74 -10.22
CA SER A 449 -2.85 -45.38 -9.49
C SER A 449 -3.14 -46.85 -9.20
N ARG A 450 -2.07 -47.66 -9.08
CA ARG A 450 -2.15 -49.05 -8.63
C ARG A 450 -1.85 -49.18 -7.14
N ARG A 451 -1.06 -48.24 -6.63
CA ARG A 451 -0.63 -48.20 -5.24
C ARG A 451 -0.67 -46.77 -4.68
N ILE A 452 -1.11 -46.66 -3.44
CA ILE A 452 -1.10 -45.41 -2.67
C ILE A 452 -0.40 -45.72 -1.35
N ASP A 453 0.65 -44.97 -1.05
CA ASP A 453 1.35 -45.02 0.24
C ASP A 453 0.93 -43.82 1.09
N MET A 454 0.41 -44.04 2.30
CA MET A 454 0.09 -43.00 3.28
C MET A 454 0.96 -43.18 4.52
N THR A 455 1.68 -42.15 4.89
CA THR A 455 2.55 -42.13 6.07
C THR A 455 2.20 -40.96 6.96
N LEU A 456 1.99 -41.22 8.27
CA LEU A 456 1.79 -40.20 9.29
C LEU A 456 2.85 -40.36 10.39
N GLU A 457 3.72 -39.38 10.51
CA GLU A 457 4.80 -39.37 11.48
C GLU A 457 4.59 -38.21 12.48
N VAL A 458 4.71 -38.51 13.77
CA VAL A 458 4.60 -37.53 14.84
C VAL A 458 5.97 -37.34 15.49
N GLY A 459 6.60 -36.22 15.21
CA GLY A 459 7.86 -35.79 15.83
C GLY A 459 7.63 -34.90 17.05
N ASP A 460 8.72 -34.42 17.66
CA ASP A 460 8.66 -33.61 18.90
C ASP A 460 8.09 -32.20 18.69
N ARG A 461 8.20 -31.65 17.48
CA ARG A 461 7.78 -30.26 17.17
C ARG A 461 6.82 -30.16 16.00
N PHE A 462 6.60 -31.23 15.26
CA PHE A 462 5.74 -31.24 14.09
C PHE A 462 5.16 -32.62 13.87
N VAL A 463 4.02 -32.65 13.20
CA VAL A 463 3.42 -33.85 12.61
C VAL A 463 3.49 -33.70 11.10
N GLU A 464 3.79 -34.79 10.42
CA GLU A 464 3.88 -34.84 8.95
C GLU A 464 3.00 -35.97 8.40
N LEU A 465 2.08 -35.59 7.51
CA LEU A 465 1.28 -36.50 6.70
C LEU A 465 1.80 -36.49 5.27
N VAL A 466 2.09 -37.65 4.74
CA VAL A 466 2.48 -37.84 3.33
C VAL A 466 1.53 -38.83 2.68
N VAL A 467 0.93 -38.47 1.55
CA VAL A 467 0.16 -39.34 0.68
C VAL A 467 0.83 -39.35 -0.69
N ALA A 468 1.24 -40.53 -1.17
CA ALA A 468 1.92 -40.68 -2.45
C ALA A 468 1.25 -41.73 -3.29
N ASP A 469 0.96 -41.45 -4.56
CA ASP A 469 0.42 -42.38 -5.55
C ASP A 469 1.42 -42.61 -6.70
N ASP A 470 1.30 -43.76 -7.35
CA ASP A 470 2.07 -44.16 -8.52
C ASP A 470 1.33 -43.90 -9.84
N GLY A 471 0.36 -42.99 -9.84
CA GLY A 471 -0.51 -42.73 -10.97
C GLY A 471 0.10 -41.89 -12.09
N LYS A 472 -0.76 -41.36 -12.97
CA LYS A 472 -0.33 -40.57 -14.15
C LYS A 472 0.26 -39.20 -13.83
N GLY A 473 0.11 -38.68 -12.60
CA GLY A 473 0.51 -37.33 -12.23
C GLY A 473 -0.14 -36.25 -13.10
N PHE A 474 0.28 -35.04 -12.92
CA PHE A 474 -0.15 -33.88 -13.71
C PHE A 474 0.94 -32.82 -13.77
N VAL A 475 0.81 -31.84 -14.69
CA VAL A 475 1.69 -30.68 -14.73
C VAL A 475 1.15 -29.69 -13.71
N PRO A 476 1.91 -29.32 -12.67
CA PRO A 476 1.47 -28.27 -11.78
C PRO A 476 1.37 -26.98 -12.62
N ALA A 477 0.17 -26.45 -12.81
CA ALA A 477 0.03 -25.06 -13.23
C ALA A 477 0.72 -24.22 -12.17
N VAL A 478 1.55 -23.26 -12.61
CA VAL A 478 2.37 -22.40 -11.74
C VAL A 478 1.49 -21.96 -10.56
N VAL A 479 1.89 -22.32 -9.35
CA VAL A 479 1.17 -22.02 -8.11
C VAL A 479 1.10 -20.51 -8.00
N GLY A 480 0.00 -19.90 -8.41
CA GLY A 480 -0.21 -18.44 -8.43
C GLY A 480 -1.35 -17.98 -9.33
N GLU A 481 -1.69 -18.73 -10.37
CA GLU A 481 -2.90 -18.46 -11.16
C GLU A 481 -4.02 -19.39 -10.69
N PHE A 482 -5.05 -18.82 -10.09
CA PHE A 482 -6.29 -19.45 -9.60
C PHE A 482 -7.09 -20.10 -10.76
N GLY A 483 -6.52 -21.11 -11.40
CA GLY A 483 -7.16 -21.65 -12.59
C GLY A 483 -7.35 -23.15 -12.66
N MET A 484 -6.51 -24.02 -12.07
CA MET A 484 -6.63 -25.47 -12.29
C MET A 484 -6.13 -26.39 -11.16
N ALA A 485 -5.66 -25.92 -10.03
CA ALA A 485 -5.59 -26.77 -8.83
C ALA A 485 -7.02 -26.86 -8.28
N GLY A 486 -7.64 -28.05 -8.29
CA GLY A 486 -9.00 -28.23 -7.80
C GLY A 486 -9.18 -27.62 -6.41
N LEU A 487 -10.36 -27.07 -6.12
CA LEU A 487 -10.72 -26.41 -4.84
C LEU A 487 -10.27 -27.22 -3.60
N GLY A 488 -10.14 -28.54 -3.73
CA GLY A 488 -9.67 -29.44 -2.69
C GLY A 488 -8.23 -29.19 -2.23
N LEU A 489 -7.28 -29.06 -3.16
CA LEU A 489 -5.87 -28.80 -2.83
C LEU A 489 -5.66 -27.41 -2.21
N VAL A 490 -6.40 -26.41 -2.69
CA VAL A 490 -6.41 -25.05 -2.09
C VAL A 490 -6.94 -25.13 -0.67
N SER A 491 -8.01 -25.88 -0.43
CA SER A 491 -8.58 -26.07 0.91
C SER A 491 -7.61 -26.73 1.89
N ILE A 492 -6.80 -27.70 1.41
CA ILE A 492 -5.75 -28.34 2.23
C ILE A 492 -4.67 -27.33 2.62
N ASP A 493 -4.16 -26.57 1.66
CA ASP A 493 -3.12 -25.56 1.88
C ASP A 493 -3.57 -24.48 2.89
N GLU A 494 -4.76 -23.93 2.70
CA GLU A 494 -5.32 -22.92 3.62
C GLU A 494 -5.55 -23.49 5.03
N ARG A 495 -6.05 -24.74 5.18
CA ARG A 495 -6.19 -25.39 6.48
C ARG A 495 -4.85 -25.62 7.18
N ALA A 496 -3.82 -26.06 6.45
CA ALA A 496 -2.49 -26.22 6.99
C ALA A 496 -1.91 -24.88 7.47
N LYS A 497 -2.05 -23.82 6.67
CA LYS A 497 -1.59 -22.45 7.02
C LYS A 497 -2.31 -21.86 8.23
N LEU A 498 -3.61 -22.10 8.39
CA LEU A 498 -4.36 -21.65 9.58
C LEU A 498 -3.81 -22.24 10.89
N LEU A 499 -3.19 -23.42 10.81
CA LEU A 499 -2.53 -24.09 11.95
C LEU A 499 -1.02 -23.79 12.02
N GLY A 500 -0.52 -22.82 11.24
CA GLY A 500 0.90 -22.50 11.18
C GLY A 500 1.75 -23.54 10.46
N GLY A 501 1.12 -24.45 9.71
CA GLY A 501 1.75 -25.52 8.97
C GLY A 501 2.11 -25.13 7.54
N ASN A 502 2.68 -26.10 6.81
CA ASN A 502 3.07 -25.98 5.41
C ASN A 502 2.50 -27.15 4.59
N PHE A 503 2.14 -26.85 3.34
CA PHE A 503 1.67 -27.80 2.35
C PHE A 503 2.64 -27.81 1.16
N ASP A 504 3.07 -29.02 0.72
CA ASP A 504 3.91 -29.22 -0.46
C ASP A 504 3.30 -30.30 -1.35
N ILE A 505 3.29 -30.06 -2.64
CA ILE A 505 2.84 -31.04 -3.64
C ILE A 505 3.91 -31.22 -4.70
N ARG A 506 4.32 -32.47 -4.92
CA ARG A 506 5.26 -32.85 -5.96
C ARG A 506 4.59 -33.85 -6.91
N THR A 507 4.47 -33.44 -8.17
CA THR A 507 3.84 -34.27 -9.21
C THR A 507 4.54 -34.03 -10.53
N SER A 508 4.57 -35.03 -11.38
CA SER A 508 5.00 -34.92 -12.77
C SER A 508 4.33 -36.00 -13.60
N LEU A 509 4.13 -35.75 -14.89
CA LEU A 509 3.48 -36.70 -15.80
C LEU A 509 4.18 -38.05 -15.79
N GLY A 510 3.40 -39.12 -15.54
CA GLY A 510 3.86 -40.50 -15.49
C GLY A 510 4.64 -40.90 -14.23
N LYS A 511 4.76 -40.02 -13.22
CA LYS A 511 5.51 -40.29 -11.97
C LYS A 511 4.65 -40.22 -10.71
N GLY A 512 3.31 -40.11 -10.87
CA GLY A 512 2.39 -39.97 -9.75
C GLY A 512 2.42 -38.64 -9.06
N THR A 513 1.79 -38.57 -7.87
CA THR A 513 1.68 -37.37 -7.05
C THR A 513 2.07 -37.70 -5.60
N ARG A 514 2.82 -36.77 -4.97
CA ARG A 514 3.15 -36.79 -3.55
C ARG A 514 2.63 -35.52 -2.91
N VAL A 515 1.72 -35.66 -1.99
CA VAL A 515 1.17 -34.58 -1.14
C VAL A 515 1.81 -34.68 0.24
N CYS A 516 2.37 -33.63 0.75
CA CYS A 516 2.99 -33.56 2.05
C CYS A 516 2.44 -32.37 2.85
N ILE A 517 2.01 -32.61 4.09
CA ILE A 517 1.50 -31.61 5.00
C ILE A 517 2.28 -31.71 6.30
N ARG A 518 2.82 -30.59 6.74
CA ARG A 518 3.59 -30.50 7.98
C ARG A 518 2.98 -29.43 8.87
N ILE A 519 2.55 -29.80 10.08
CA ILE A 519 1.91 -28.91 11.05
C ILE A 519 2.75 -28.88 12.33
N PRO A 520 3.06 -27.69 12.88
CA PRO A 520 3.72 -27.60 14.18
C PRO A 520 2.78 -28.09 15.29
N VAL A 521 3.32 -28.89 16.19
CA VAL A 521 2.63 -29.32 17.41
C VAL A 521 3.38 -28.80 18.63
N PRO A 522 2.67 -28.30 19.66
CA PRO A 522 3.33 -27.95 20.90
C PRO A 522 4.04 -29.19 21.46
N PRO A 523 5.24 -29.03 22.08
CA PRO A 523 5.92 -30.15 22.68
C PRO A 523 4.98 -30.82 23.68
N SER A 524 4.79 -32.14 23.55
CA SER A 524 4.08 -32.93 24.55
C SER A 524 4.82 -32.77 25.87
N HIS A 525 4.22 -32.09 26.84
CA HIS A 525 4.73 -32.13 28.21
C HIS A 525 4.73 -33.60 28.67
N PRO A 526 5.84 -34.06 29.27
CA PRO A 526 5.95 -35.42 29.79
C PRO A 526 4.98 -35.70 30.90
#